data_f0ec3458ddb2bccc20c40fee23e8dd3a
#
_entry.id   f0ec3458ddb2bccc20c40fee23e8dd3a
#
_cell.length_a   1.000
_cell.length_b   1.000
_cell.length_c   1.000
_cell.angle_alpha   90.00
_cell.angle_beta   90.00
_cell.angle_gamma   90.00
#
_symmetry.space_group_name_H-M   'P 1'
#
loop_
_entity.id
_entity.type
_entity.pdbx_description
1 polymer ?
#
loop_
_entity_poly.entity_id
_entity_poly.type
_entity_poly.pdbx_seq_one_letter_code
_entity_poly.pdbx_strand_id
1 'polypeptide(L)'
;MVIEDQISKTAPMLLEDTKNIFKILRSGKITEDFPLPLYSLFNIEIQPFMISWMQHDPKQIIAKTLIPSLIINGDNDLQVDEKEAKLLYNSAQNSEILIVKNMNHVLVEIEGDKLKNMKSYNNPDLKISELVIEKMVEFIEKL
;
A
#
# COMPACT_ATOMS: atom_id res chain seq x y z
N MET A 1 -8.82 2.11 -5.99
CA MET A 1 -7.91 2.50 -4.87
C MET A 1 -7.82 1.34 -3.89
N VAL A 2 -6.68 1.14 -3.22
CA VAL A 2 -6.45 -0.03 -2.32
C VAL A 2 -7.55 -0.18 -1.26
N ILE A 3 -7.94 0.91 -0.61
CA ILE A 3 -9.01 0.90 0.41
C ILE A 3 -10.37 0.47 -0.18
N GLU A 4 -10.75 0.97 -1.35
CA GLU A 4 -12.01 0.56 -2.01
C GLU A 4 -12.01 -0.94 -2.33
N ASP A 5 -10.87 -1.47 -2.80
CA ASP A 5 -10.72 -2.90 -3.08
C ASP A 5 -10.81 -3.75 -1.80
N GLN A 6 -10.18 -3.30 -0.72
CA GLN A 6 -10.31 -3.96 0.59
C GLN A 6 -11.75 -3.94 1.12
N ILE A 7 -12.42 -2.79 1.09
CA ILE A 7 -13.82 -2.65 1.54
C ILE A 7 -14.75 -3.51 0.67
N SER A 8 -14.53 -3.58 -0.64
CA SER A 8 -15.34 -4.44 -1.53
C SER A 8 -15.27 -5.93 -1.15
N LYS A 9 -14.14 -6.36 -0.61
CA LYS A 9 -13.90 -7.76 -0.18
C LYS A 9 -14.37 -8.07 1.23
N THR A 10 -14.26 -7.09 2.15
CA THR A 10 -14.48 -7.31 3.59
C THR A 10 -15.83 -6.77 4.10
N ALA A 11 -16.33 -5.70 3.51
CA ALA A 11 -17.57 -5.03 3.90
C ALA A 11 -18.28 -4.42 2.67
N PRO A 12 -18.74 -5.23 1.71
CA PRO A 12 -19.28 -4.74 0.43
C PRO A 12 -20.45 -3.78 0.58
N MET A 13 -21.23 -3.89 1.68
CA MET A 13 -22.34 -2.98 1.98
C MET A 13 -21.88 -1.52 2.25
N LEU A 14 -20.62 -1.31 2.59
CA LEU A 14 -20.05 0.02 2.87
C LEU A 14 -19.31 0.61 1.66
N LEU A 15 -19.27 -0.10 0.52
CA LEU A 15 -18.48 0.31 -0.63
C LEU A 15 -18.97 1.62 -1.25
N GLU A 16 -20.29 1.80 -1.38
CA GLU A 16 -20.86 3.03 -1.96
C GLU A 16 -20.63 4.23 -1.04
N ASP A 17 -20.79 4.07 0.27
CA ASP A 17 -20.49 5.13 1.23
C ASP A 17 -19.01 5.51 1.16
N THR A 18 -18.12 4.50 1.11
CA THR A 18 -16.67 4.71 0.95
C THR A 18 -16.35 5.50 -0.31
N LYS A 19 -16.94 5.16 -1.45
CA LYS A 19 -16.73 5.90 -2.72
C LYS A 19 -17.23 7.34 -2.64
N ASN A 20 -18.39 7.55 -2.02
CA ASN A 20 -18.95 8.89 -1.84
C ASN A 20 -18.07 9.77 -0.96
N ILE A 21 -17.58 9.24 0.16
CA ILE A 21 -16.62 9.95 1.03
C ILE A 21 -15.36 10.31 0.23
N PHE A 22 -14.76 9.36 -0.48
CA PHE A 22 -13.58 9.65 -1.30
C PHE A 22 -13.84 10.71 -2.37
N LYS A 23 -15.03 10.75 -2.96
CA LYS A 23 -15.41 11.80 -3.91
C LYS A 23 -15.43 13.18 -3.25
N ILE A 24 -15.97 13.28 -2.02
CA ILE A 24 -15.98 14.52 -1.23
C ILE A 24 -14.54 14.93 -0.90
N LEU A 25 -13.73 14.02 -0.36
CA LEU A 25 -12.35 14.30 0.02
C LEU A 25 -11.49 14.73 -1.19
N ARG A 26 -11.65 14.09 -2.35
CA ARG A 26 -10.97 14.52 -3.60
C ARG A 26 -11.36 15.93 -4.05
N SER A 27 -12.55 16.41 -3.67
CA SER A 27 -12.93 17.81 -3.93
C SER A 27 -12.34 18.81 -2.93
N GLY A 28 -11.51 18.35 -1.99
CA GLY A 28 -10.89 19.19 -0.95
C GLY A 28 -11.81 19.50 0.23
N LYS A 29 -12.95 18.81 0.35
CA LYS A 29 -13.91 19.03 1.41
C LYS A 29 -13.88 17.89 2.44
N ILE A 30 -14.10 18.21 3.70
CA ILE A 30 -14.34 17.26 4.77
C ILE A 30 -15.83 16.91 4.87
N THR A 31 -16.15 15.75 5.49
CA THR A 31 -17.52 15.32 5.75
C THR A 31 -17.60 14.57 7.08
N GLU A 32 -18.71 14.76 7.80
CA GLU A 32 -19.09 13.96 8.97
C GLU A 32 -20.17 12.92 8.62
N ASP A 33 -20.68 12.98 7.39
CA ASP A 33 -21.75 12.09 6.91
C ASP A 33 -21.15 10.78 6.41
N PHE A 34 -20.98 9.84 7.32
CA PHE A 34 -20.54 8.48 7.02
C PHE A 34 -20.95 7.47 8.11
N PRO A 35 -21.16 6.19 7.74
CA PRO A 35 -21.53 5.14 8.69
C PRO A 35 -20.48 4.93 9.78
N LEU A 36 -20.92 4.66 11.01
CA LEU A 36 -20.06 4.43 12.17
C LEU A 36 -18.94 3.40 11.95
N PRO A 37 -19.16 2.28 11.23
CA PRO A 37 -18.07 1.33 10.95
C PRO A 37 -16.90 1.91 10.14
N LEU A 38 -17.10 3.02 9.44
CA LEU A 38 -16.05 3.71 8.69
C LEU A 38 -15.30 4.78 9.51
N TYR A 39 -15.70 5.00 10.78
CA TYR A 39 -15.11 6.04 11.62
C TYR A 39 -13.60 5.92 11.78
N SER A 40 -13.08 4.69 11.94
CA SER A 40 -11.63 4.48 12.08
C SER A 40 -10.82 4.88 10.85
N LEU A 41 -11.47 4.90 9.67
CA LEU A 41 -10.85 5.27 8.39
C LEU A 41 -11.06 6.73 8.02
N PHE A 42 -12.20 7.31 8.42
CA PHE A 42 -12.65 8.62 7.91
C PHE A 42 -12.98 9.62 9.02
N ASN A 43 -12.51 9.42 10.26
CA ASN A 43 -12.74 10.45 11.27
C ASN A 43 -12.18 11.81 10.81
N ILE A 44 -12.80 12.88 11.29
CA ILE A 44 -12.57 14.24 10.79
C ILE A 44 -11.11 14.72 10.92
N GLU A 45 -10.39 14.20 11.91
CA GLU A 45 -8.99 14.56 12.18
C GLU A 45 -8.03 14.00 11.11
N ILE A 46 -8.39 12.87 10.48
CA ILE A 46 -7.58 12.22 9.44
C ILE A 46 -7.87 12.81 8.06
N GLN A 47 -9.07 13.35 7.83
CA GLN A 47 -9.49 13.78 6.50
C GLN A 47 -8.61 14.86 5.86
N PRO A 48 -8.07 15.87 6.57
CA PRO A 48 -7.14 16.83 5.98
C PRO A 48 -5.88 16.18 5.40
N PHE A 49 -5.33 15.17 6.11
CA PHE A 49 -4.21 14.37 5.63
C PHE A 49 -4.60 13.57 4.36
N MET A 50 -5.78 12.93 4.37
CA MET A 50 -6.27 12.17 3.22
C MET A 50 -6.48 13.07 2.00
N ILE A 51 -7.04 14.26 2.18
CA ILE A 51 -7.22 15.26 1.11
C ILE A 51 -5.86 15.62 0.51
N SER A 52 -4.87 15.94 1.33
CA SER A 52 -3.51 16.24 0.87
C SER A 52 -2.90 15.07 0.09
N TRP A 53 -2.98 13.87 0.65
CA TRP A 53 -2.45 12.65 0.02
C TRP A 53 -3.11 12.33 -1.32
N MET A 54 -4.42 12.51 -1.44
CA MET A 54 -5.18 12.22 -2.67
C MET A 54 -4.88 13.17 -3.84
N GLN A 55 -4.20 14.28 -3.59
CA GLN A 55 -3.75 15.19 -4.66
C GLN A 55 -2.54 14.63 -5.42
N HIS A 56 -1.92 13.60 -4.90
CA HIS A 56 -0.72 13.00 -5.47
C HIS A 56 -1.05 11.67 -6.17
N ASP A 57 -0.69 11.57 -7.44
CA ASP A 57 -0.70 10.31 -8.19
C ASP A 57 0.72 9.73 -8.20
N PRO A 58 1.00 8.64 -7.45
CA PRO A 58 2.33 8.04 -7.36
C PRO A 58 2.91 7.65 -8.72
N LYS A 59 2.07 7.23 -9.67
CA LYS A 59 2.49 6.89 -11.04
C LYS A 59 3.04 8.09 -11.77
N GLN A 60 2.32 9.23 -11.69
CA GLN A 60 2.75 10.45 -12.36
C GLN A 60 4.01 11.05 -11.71
N ILE A 61 4.16 10.85 -10.40
CA ILE A 61 5.33 11.32 -9.66
C ILE A 61 6.55 10.49 -10.06
N ILE A 62 6.46 9.16 -9.96
CA ILE A 62 7.59 8.28 -10.26
C ILE A 62 7.98 8.35 -11.76
N ALA A 63 7.02 8.58 -12.64
CA ALA A 63 7.28 8.77 -14.07
C ALA A 63 8.15 10.02 -14.39
N LYS A 64 8.19 10.98 -13.49
CA LYS A 64 9.01 12.19 -13.60
C LYS A 64 10.27 12.14 -12.74
N THR A 65 10.42 11.13 -11.92
CA THR A 65 11.56 10.94 -11.01
C THR A 65 12.72 10.33 -11.79
N LEU A 66 13.86 11.04 -11.81
CA LEU A 66 15.10 10.58 -12.44
C LEU A 66 16.04 9.85 -11.46
N ILE A 67 15.75 9.96 -10.17
CA ILE A 67 16.54 9.32 -9.11
C ILE A 67 16.37 7.81 -9.24
N PRO A 68 17.47 7.02 -9.21
CA PRO A 68 17.39 5.58 -9.16
C PRO A 68 16.48 5.11 -8.03
N SER A 69 15.56 4.21 -8.31
CA SER A 69 14.54 3.78 -7.36
C SER A 69 14.46 2.27 -7.30
N LEU A 70 14.49 1.69 -6.11
CA LEU A 70 14.25 0.27 -5.89
C LEU A 70 12.84 0.08 -5.33
N ILE A 71 12.01 -0.67 -6.06
CA ILE A 71 10.62 -0.98 -5.70
C ILE A 71 10.59 -2.40 -5.15
N ILE A 72 10.16 -2.56 -3.91
CA ILE A 72 10.11 -3.87 -3.23
C ILE A 72 8.68 -4.15 -2.78
N ASN A 73 8.19 -5.35 -3.04
CA ASN A 73 6.89 -5.84 -2.55
C ASN A 73 6.92 -7.36 -2.37
N GLY A 74 5.99 -7.88 -1.61
CA GLY A 74 5.80 -9.31 -1.45
C GLY A 74 4.53 -9.80 -2.16
N ASP A 75 4.55 -11.02 -2.70
CA ASP A 75 3.37 -11.63 -3.34
C ASP A 75 2.31 -12.09 -2.32
N ASN A 76 2.65 -12.09 -1.03
CA ASN A 76 1.76 -12.43 0.08
C ASN A 76 1.37 -11.20 0.94
N ASP A 77 1.55 -10.01 0.39
CA ASP A 77 1.16 -8.75 1.05
C ASP A 77 -0.38 -8.63 1.13
N LEU A 78 -0.90 -8.52 2.36
CA LEU A 78 -2.34 -8.37 2.61
C LEU A 78 -2.82 -6.91 2.57
N GLN A 79 -1.91 -5.94 2.51
CA GLN A 79 -2.24 -4.51 2.51
C GLN A 79 -2.11 -3.91 1.12
N VAL A 80 -1.05 -4.24 0.38
CA VAL A 80 -0.76 -3.68 -0.94
C VAL A 80 -0.47 -4.81 -1.92
N ASP A 81 -1.33 -4.97 -2.92
CA ASP A 81 -1.18 -5.98 -3.97
C ASP A 81 0.10 -5.74 -4.81
N GLU A 82 0.79 -6.79 -5.21
CA GLU A 82 2.00 -6.70 -6.05
C GLU A 82 1.79 -5.95 -7.37
N LYS A 83 0.53 -5.83 -7.82
CA LYS A 83 0.16 -5.04 -8.99
C LYS A 83 0.50 -3.57 -8.84
N GLU A 84 0.43 -3.04 -7.62
CA GLU A 84 0.79 -1.64 -7.36
C GLU A 84 2.30 -1.42 -7.55
N ALA A 85 3.13 -2.35 -7.06
CA ALA A 85 4.57 -2.30 -7.29
C ALA A 85 4.92 -2.41 -8.78
N LYS A 86 4.28 -3.33 -9.51
CA LYS A 86 4.44 -3.48 -10.96
C LYS A 86 3.99 -2.22 -11.72
N LEU A 87 2.91 -1.58 -11.23
CA LEU A 87 2.40 -0.34 -11.82
C LEU A 87 3.41 0.81 -11.66
N LEU A 88 4.03 0.95 -10.51
CA LEU A 88 5.09 1.93 -10.25
C LEU A 88 6.31 1.64 -11.11
N TYR A 89 6.79 0.41 -11.14
CA TYR A 89 7.92 -0.01 -11.95
C TYR A 89 7.73 0.30 -13.43
N ASN A 90 6.56 -0.05 -13.99
CA ASN A 90 6.24 0.21 -15.40
C ASN A 90 6.11 1.71 -15.72
N SER A 91 5.93 2.55 -14.71
CA SER A 91 5.81 4.00 -14.87
C SER A 91 7.14 4.73 -14.64
N ALA A 92 8.06 4.15 -13.92
CA ALA A 92 9.35 4.75 -13.57
C ALA A 92 10.32 4.75 -14.75
N GLN A 93 11.15 5.80 -14.86
CA GLN A 93 12.19 5.88 -15.89
C GLN A 93 13.48 5.17 -15.50
N ASN A 94 13.79 5.12 -14.21
CA ASN A 94 15.02 4.56 -13.67
C ASN A 94 14.72 3.79 -12.39
N SER A 95 14.29 2.52 -12.54
CA SER A 95 13.96 1.70 -11.37
C SER A 95 14.31 0.24 -11.55
N GLU A 96 14.54 -0.42 -10.42
CA GLU A 96 14.58 -1.88 -10.29
C GLU A 96 13.34 -2.33 -9.50
N ILE A 97 12.89 -3.56 -9.72
CA ILE A 97 11.79 -4.17 -8.96
C ILE A 97 12.22 -5.50 -8.35
N LEU A 98 11.84 -5.74 -7.10
CA LEU A 98 11.95 -7.02 -6.42
C LEU A 98 10.58 -7.43 -5.87
N ILE A 99 10.03 -8.53 -6.37
CA ILE A 99 8.86 -9.20 -5.77
C ILE A 99 9.36 -10.45 -5.04
N VAL A 100 9.23 -10.45 -3.72
CA VAL A 100 9.69 -11.56 -2.89
C VAL A 100 8.55 -12.55 -2.65
N LYS A 101 8.82 -13.82 -2.94
CA LYS A 101 7.84 -14.89 -2.77
C LYS A 101 7.50 -15.08 -1.29
N ASN A 102 6.21 -15.26 -1.00
CA ASN A 102 5.67 -15.45 0.35
C ASN A 102 5.92 -14.26 1.32
N MET A 103 6.48 -13.16 0.87
CA MET A 103 6.72 -12.00 1.72
C MET A 103 5.46 -11.16 1.90
N ASN A 104 5.26 -10.69 3.11
CA ASN A 104 4.14 -9.80 3.46
C ASN A 104 4.58 -8.34 3.63
N HIS A 105 3.64 -7.48 4.05
CA HIS A 105 3.85 -6.03 4.19
C HIS A 105 4.92 -5.62 5.22
N VAL A 106 5.15 -6.45 6.23
CA VAL A 106 6.21 -6.22 7.23
C VAL A 106 7.55 -6.87 6.84
N LEU A 107 7.70 -7.18 5.56
CA LEU A 107 8.91 -7.72 4.91
C LEU A 107 9.33 -9.10 5.45
N VAL A 108 8.41 -9.87 5.99
CA VAL A 108 8.65 -11.22 6.52
C VAL A 108 8.12 -12.26 5.55
N GLU A 109 8.91 -13.29 5.26
CA GLU A 109 8.50 -14.42 4.44
C GLU A 109 7.72 -15.42 5.26
N ILE A 110 6.46 -15.67 4.90
CA ILE A 110 5.54 -16.56 5.60
C ILE A 110 4.99 -17.61 4.66
N GLU A 111 5.42 -18.84 4.85
CA GLU A 111 4.81 -19.98 4.20
C GLU A 111 3.58 -20.44 4.97
N GLY A 112 2.48 -20.68 4.27
CA GLY A 112 1.25 -21.20 4.85
C GLY A 112 0.01 -20.42 4.44
N ASP A 113 -1.03 -20.52 5.25
CA ASP A 113 -2.32 -19.92 4.98
C ASP A 113 -2.39 -18.42 5.36
N LYS A 114 -3.49 -17.80 4.96
CA LYS A 114 -3.77 -16.39 5.25
C LYS A 114 -3.79 -16.07 6.74
N LEU A 115 -4.25 -17.01 7.58
CA LEU A 115 -4.33 -16.80 9.03
C LEU A 115 -2.93 -16.73 9.66
N LYS A 116 -2.02 -17.61 9.21
CA LYS A 116 -0.62 -17.59 9.65
C LYS A 116 0.05 -16.27 9.23
N ASN A 117 -0.19 -15.83 7.99
CA ASN A 117 0.30 -14.55 7.52
C ASN A 117 -0.25 -13.38 8.35
N MET A 118 -1.56 -13.31 8.61
CA MET A 118 -2.14 -12.27 9.45
C MET A 118 -1.52 -12.19 10.85
N LYS A 119 -1.25 -13.35 11.48
CA LYS A 119 -0.63 -13.40 12.81
C LYS A 119 0.81 -12.87 12.81
N SER A 120 1.53 -13.00 11.72
CA SER A 120 2.92 -12.55 11.62
C SER A 120 3.08 -11.03 11.68
N TYR A 121 2.07 -10.27 11.31
CA TYR A 121 2.12 -8.78 11.33
C TYR A 121 2.34 -8.19 12.73
N ASN A 122 1.99 -8.92 13.78
CA ASN A 122 2.14 -8.50 15.18
C ASN A 122 3.23 -9.29 15.92
N ASN A 123 4.09 -10.00 15.20
CA ASN A 123 5.17 -10.79 15.79
C ASN A 123 6.54 -10.14 15.53
N PRO A 124 7.10 -9.41 16.50
CA PRO A 124 8.38 -8.71 16.34
C PRO A 124 9.61 -9.64 16.30
N ASP A 125 9.45 -10.91 16.66
CA ASP A 125 10.55 -11.88 16.70
C ASP A 125 10.87 -12.47 15.32
N LEU A 126 10.01 -12.21 14.31
CA LEU A 126 10.22 -12.68 12.96
C LEU A 126 11.28 -11.83 12.25
N LYS A 127 12.16 -12.49 11.52
CA LYS A 127 13.22 -11.83 10.77
C LYS A 127 12.70 -11.27 9.45
N ILE A 128 13.20 -10.10 9.10
CA ILE A 128 13.02 -9.52 7.76
C ILE A 128 13.68 -10.43 6.73
N SER A 129 13.10 -10.52 5.54
CA SER A 129 13.64 -11.26 4.40
C SER A 129 15.09 -10.88 4.11
N GLU A 130 15.96 -11.88 4.07
CA GLU A 130 17.39 -11.68 3.73
C GLU A 130 17.54 -11.19 2.28
N LEU A 131 16.67 -11.65 1.37
CA LEU A 131 16.64 -11.20 -0.03
C LEU A 131 16.39 -9.68 -0.15
N VAL A 132 15.56 -9.12 0.72
CA VAL A 132 15.32 -7.67 0.75
C VAL A 132 16.60 -6.94 1.15
N ILE A 133 17.26 -7.40 2.20
CA ILE A 133 18.49 -6.78 2.71
C ILE A 133 19.59 -6.84 1.65
N GLU A 134 19.83 -8.02 1.07
CA GLU A 134 20.82 -8.22 0.02
C GLU A 134 20.56 -7.32 -1.19
N LYS A 135 19.31 -7.26 -1.65
CA LYS A 135 18.93 -6.43 -2.80
C LYS A 135 19.07 -4.93 -2.52
N MET A 136 18.78 -4.49 -1.31
CA MET A 136 18.99 -3.09 -0.92
C MET A 136 20.47 -2.73 -0.90
N VAL A 137 21.32 -3.60 -0.37
CA VAL A 137 22.79 -3.40 -0.37
C VAL A 137 23.31 -3.35 -1.80
N GLU A 138 22.96 -4.36 -2.63
CA GLU A 138 23.35 -4.41 -4.04
C GLU A 138 22.92 -3.14 -4.81
N PHE A 139 21.72 -2.65 -4.54
CA PHE A 139 21.20 -1.46 -5.21
C PHE A 139 21.97 -0.20 -4.79
N ILE A 140 22.27 -0.05 -3.48
CA ILE A 140 23.01 1.10 -2.97
C ILE A 140 24.47 1.12 -3.49
N GLU A 141 25.11 -0.05 -3.60
CA GLU A 141 26.48 -0.16 -4.10
C GLU A 141 26.65 0.20 -5.59
N LYS A 142 25.52 0.25 -6.34
CA LYS A 142 25.52 0.63 -7.77
C LYS A 142 25.29 2.15 -7.99
N LEU A 143 24.92 2.90 -6.93
CA LEU A 143 24.66 4.33 -7.03
C LEU A 143 25.95 5.15 -7.05
#